data_3cec343c26b6576dde11ebd3baa25704
#
_entry.id   3cec343c26b6576dde11ebd3baa25704
#
_cell.length_a   1.000
_cell.length_b   1.000
_cell.length_c   1.000
_cell.angle_alpha   90.00
_cell.angle_beta   90.00
_cell.angle_gamma   90.00
#
_symmetry.space_group_name_H-M   'P 1'
#
loop_
_entity.id
_entity.type
_entity.pdbx_description
1 polymer ?
#
loop_
_entity_poly.entity_id
_entity_poly.type
_entity_poly.pdbx_seq_one_letter_code
_entity_poly.pdbx_strand_id
1 'polypeptide(L)'
;MKFVLATQNPKKLTEMSAILSDLGVEVVSEADLGVKVEVEETGETFAENSLLKAKAVMEATKLPAIADDSGLCVDALNGGPGVYSARFGGEGLDDIGRYRLLLQMMHGQADRRAHFHTTITCAFPNGDVLQDDGEVEGTIAFAPMGENGFGYDPVFFVPDKRKTFAQLSAEEKAEISHRGKALRAFKETLKNYLAEHQ
;
A
#
# COMPACT_ATOMS: atom_id res chain seq x y z
N MET A 1 -22.30 7.46 6.36
CA MET A 1 -21.32 6.98 7.37
C MET A 1 -19.98 7.67 7.08
N LYS A 2 -19.22 8.03 8.13
CA LYS A 2 -17.91 8.70 8.02
C LYS A 2 -16.81 7.69 8.30
N PHE A 3 -15.78 7.67 7.45
CA PHE A 3 -14.59 6.83 7.57
C PHE A 3 -13.34 7.68 7.72
N VAL A 4 -12.39 7.22 8.52
CA VAL A 4 -11.09 7.86 8.68
C VAL A 4 -10.04 7.07 7.89
N LEU A 5 -9.25 7.76 7.08
CA LEU A 5 -8.09 7.15 6.44
C LEU A 5 -6.86 7.31 7.34
N ALA A 6 -6.32 6.17 7.78
CA ALA A 6 -5.13 6.08 8.61
C ALA A 6 -3.87 6.17 7.72
N THR A 7 -3.68 7.29 7.06
CA THR A 7 -2.52 7.55 6.22
C THR A 7 -2.11 9.02 6.29
N GLN A 8 -0.80 9.25 6.30
CA GLN A 8 -0.20 10.58 6.18
C GLN A 8 0.32 10.86 4.76
N ASN A 9 0.18 9.88 3.85
CA ASN A 9 0.60 10.01 2.47
C ASN A 9 -0.51 10.65 1.63
N PRO A 10 -0.33 11.89 1.10
CA PRO A 10 -1.36 12.60 0.33
C PRO A 10 -1.81 11.86 -0.94
N LYS A 11 -0.89 11.12 -1.57
CA LYS A 11 -1.22 10.33 -2.79
C LYS A 11 -2.16 9.17 -2.46
N LYS A 12 -1.88 8.44 -1.38
CA LYS A 12 -2.76 7.38 -0.90
C LYS A 12 -4.13 7.92 -0.52
N LEU A 13 -4.16 9.03 0.20
CA LEU A 13 -5.41 9.68 0.60
C LEU A 13 -6.28 10.02 -0.62
N THR A 14 -5.69 10.62 -1.65
CA THR A 14 -6.39 10.99 -2.89
C THR A 14 -6.93 9.76 -3.61
N GLU A 15 -6.11 8.72 -3.79
CA GLU A 15 -6.51 7.49 -4.48
C GLU A 15 -7.65 6.77 -3.74
N MET A 16 -7.55 6.62 -2.43
CA MET A 16 -8.56 5.94 -1.62
C MET A 16 -9.86 6.74 -1.56
N SER A 17 -9.78 8.05 -1.39
CA SER A 17 -10.96 8.92 -1.37
C SER A 17 -11.72 8.89 -2.70
N ALA A 18 -10.99 8.92 -3.82
CA ALA A 18 -11.59 8.86 -5.16
C ALA A 18 -12.36 7.55 -5.38
N ILE A 19 -11.79 6.42 -4.98
CA ILE A 19 -12.43 5.11 -5.15
C ILE A 19 -13.65 4.93 -4.24
N LEU A 20 -13.60 5.44 -3.01
CA LEU A 20 -14.68 5.29 -2.04
C LEU A 20 -15.80 6.32 -2.21
N SER A 21 -15.57 7.40 -2.96
CA SER A 21 -16.56 8.46 -3.17
C SER A 21 -17.90 7.96 -3.73
N ASP A 22 -17.86 6.96 -4.61
CA ASP A 22 -19.05 6.37 -5.24
C ASP A 22 -19.95 5.59 -4.27
N LEU A 23 -19.46 5.27 -3.07
CA LEU A 23 -20.22 4.52 -2.07
C LEU A 23 -21.13 5.42 -1.21
N GLY A 24 -21.14 6.72 -1.45
CA GLY A 24 -21.92 7.67 -0.68
C GLY A 24 -21.46 7.81 0.77
N VAL A 25 -20.21 7.47 1.06
CA VAL A 25 -19.58 7.63 2.37
C VAL A 25 -18.73 8.89 2.42
N GLU A 26 -18.67 9.51 3.58
CA GLU A 26 -17.75 10.62 3.84
C GLU A 26 -16.40 10.05 4.26
N VAL A 27 -15.33 10.48 3.60
CA VAL A 27 -13.96 10.05 3.91
C VAL A 27 -13.17 11.26 4.40
N VAL A 28 -12.56 11.13 5.56
CA VAL A 28 -11.73 12.18 6.18
C VAL A 28 -10.35 11.63 6.53
N SER A 29 -9.36 12.51 6.62
CA SER A 29 -8.03 12.17 7.12
C SER A 29 -7.95 12.30 8.65
N GLU A 30 -6.91 11.75 9.24
CA GLU A 30 -6.58 12.01 10.65
C GLU A 30 -6.39 13.52 10.91
N ALA A 31 -5.75 14.24 9.96
CA ALA A 31 -5.52 15.67 10.06
C ALA A 31 -6.83 16.47 10.07
N ASP A 32 -7.83 16.07 9.29
CA ASP A 32 -9.15 16.71 9.28
C ASP A 32 -9.87 16.61 10.64
N LEU A 33 -9.55 15.58 11.41
CA LEU A 33 -10.08 15.38 12.77
C LEU A 33 -9.17 15.96 13.86
N GLY A 34 -8.05 16.56 13.50
CA GLY A 34 -7.08 17.09 14.44
C GLY A 34 -6.38 16.02 15.29
N VAL A 35 -6.32 14.78 14.80
CA VAL A 35 -5.65 13.66 15.47
C VAL A 35 -4.41 13.23 14.68
N LYS A 36 -3.43 12.75 15.40
CA LYS A 36 -2.26 12.07 14.84
C LYS A 36 -2.01 10.82 15.67
N VAL A 37 -2.18 9.67 15.05
CA VAL A 37 -1.98 8.38 15.70
C VAL A 37 -0.66 7.79 15.21
N GLU A 38 0.26 7.58 16.15
CA GLU A 38 1.52 6.88 15.86
C GLU A 38 1.37 5.42 16.21
N VAL A 39 1.67 4.55 15.25
CA VAL A 39 1.56 3.10 15.41
C VAL A 39 2.90 2.46 15.11
N GLU A 40 3.39 1.67 16.05
CA GLU A 40 4.54 0.82 15.80
C GLU A 40 4.09 -0.41 15.00
N GLU A 41 4.62 -0.56 13.79
CA GLU A 41 4.33 -1.68 12.91
C GLU A 41 5.18 -2.90 13.32
N THR A 42 4.66 -3.69 14.24
CA THR A 42 5.33 -4.88 14.82
C THR A 42 4.88 -6.18 14.18
N GLY A 43 3.96 -6.14 13.22
CA GLY A 43 3.45 -7.31 12.53
C GLY A 43 4.49 -7.94 11.58
N GLU A 44 4.33 -9.22 11.35
CA GLU A 44 5.17 -9.99 10.42
C GLU A 44 4.59 -10.01 9.01
N THR A 45 3.33 -9.60 8.85
CA THR A 45 2.61 -9.55 7.57
C THR A 45 2.01 -8.18 7.31
N PHE A 46 1.71 -7.90 6.04
CA PHE A 46 1.00 -6.68 5.65
C PHE A 46 -0.40 -6.62 6.28
N ALA A 47 -1.08 -7.77 6.37
CA ALA A 47 -2.39 -7.86 7.01
C ALA A 47 -2.33 -7.47 8.50
N GLU A 48 -1.34 -7.96 9.24
CA GLU A 48 -1.15 -7.61 10.65
C GLU A 48 -0.86 -6.12 10.83
N ASN A 49 0.05 -5.54 10.05
CA ASN A 49 0.41 -4.13 10.16
C ASN A 49 -0.74 -3.20 9.75
N SER A 50 -1.46 -3.51 8.67
CA SER A 50 -2.64 -2.73 8.28
C SER A 50 -3.74 -2.78 9.35
N LEU A 51 -3.93 -3.93 9.98
CA LEU A 51 -4.88 -4.09 11.09
C LEU A 51 -4.47 -3.29 12.34
N LEU A 52 -3.20 -3.30 12.71
CA LEU A 52 -2.68 -2.50 13.82
C LEU A 52 -2.96 -1.01 13.61
N LYS A 53 -2.69 -0.50 12.41
CA LYS A 53 -2.95 0.89 12.06
C LYS A 53 -4.44 1.23 12.07
N ALA A 54 -5.27 0.40 11.43
CA ALA A 54 -6.71 0.63 11.37
C ALA A 54 -7.34 0.63 12.76
N LYS A 55 -6.99 -0.33 13.61
CA LYS A 55 -7.50 -0.42 14.99
C LYS A 55 -7.09 0.78 15.83
N ALA A 56 -5.83 1.18 15.78
CA ALA A 56 -5.34 2.32 16.57
C ALA A 56 -6.09 3.62 16.22
N VAL A 57 -6.31 3.89 14.93
CA VAL A 57 -7.04 5.07 14.48
C VAL A 57 -8.53 4.95 14.80
N MET A 58 -9.15 3.79 14.63
CA MET A 58 -10.52 3.53 15.02
C MET A 58 -10.74 3.76 16.54
N GLU A 59 -9.84 3.28 17.37
CA GLU A 59 -9.90 3.46 18.82
C GLU A 59 -9.77 4.94 19.24
N ALA A 60 -8.88 5.67 18.57
CA ALA A 60 -8.66 7.09 18.84
C ALA A 60 -9.82 7.98 18.37
N THR A 61 -10.44 7.65 17.24
CA THR A 61 -11.48 8.48 16.61
C THR A 61 -12.91 8.02 16.89
N LYS A 62 -13.09 6.77 17.30
CA LYS A 62 -14.39 6.09 17.43
C LYS A 62 -15.19 5.99 16.13
N LEU A 63 -14.49 6.12 15.01
CA LEU A 63 -15.04 6.00 13.65
C LEU A 63 -14.44 4.78 12.96
N PRO A 64 -15.12 4.19 11.97
CA PRO A 64 -14.49 3.19 11.11
C PRO A 64 -13.22 3.75 10.49
N ALA A 65 -12.13 3.02 10.59
CA ALA A 65 -10.83 3.45 10.11
C ALA A 65 -10.27 2.48 9.07
N ILE A 66 -9.75 3.05 7.98
CA ILE A 66 -9.17 2.30 6.86
C ILE A 66 -7.66 2.57 6.85
N ALA A 67 -6.88 1.51 6.83
CA ALA A 67 -5.43 1.55 6.69
C ALA A 67 -4.96 0.60 5.60
N ASP A 68 -3.79 0.86 5.04
CA ASP A 68 -3.10 -0.07 4.17
C ASP A 68 -1.67 -0.32 4.66
N ASP A 69 -1.15 -1.49 4.34
CA ASP A 69 0.28 -1.78 4.41
C ASP A 69 0.74 -2.42 3.11
N SER A 70 1.87 -1.98 2.59
CA SER A 70 2.36 -2.35 1.26
C SER A 70 3.86 -2.54 1.27
N GLY A 71 4.35 -3.41 0.40
CA GLY A 71 5.77 -3.59 0.23
C GLY A 71 6.15 -4.37 -1.00
N LEU A 72 7.45 -4.32 -1.29
CA LEU A 72 8.09 -5.06 -2.36
C LEU A 72 8.69 -6.35 -1.78
N CYS A 73 8.34 -7.47 -2.40
CA CYS A 73 8.87 -8.78 -2.04
C CYS A 73 9.73 -9.32 -3.19
N VAL A 74 10.98 -9.60 -2.93
CA VAL A 74 11.95 -10.07 -3.94
C VAL A 74 12.35 -11.51 -3.64
N ASP A 75 12.15 -12.41 -4.58
CA ASP A 75 12.34 -13.85 -4.39
C ASP A 75 13.79 -14.19 -4.00
N ALA A 76 14.77 -13.62 -4.68
CA ALA A 76 16.19 -13.82 -4.38
C ALA A 76 16.61 -13.29 -3.00
N LEU A 77 15.80 -12.48 -2.34
CA LEU A 77 16.00 -11.95 -1.01
C LEU A 77 15.05 -12.59 0.04
N ASN A 78 14.56 -13.78 -0.26
CA ASN A 78 13.61 -14.51 0.60
C ASN A 78 12.34 -13.70 0.94
N GLY A 79 11.82 -12.94 -0.03
CA GLY A 79 10.67 -12.08 0.15
C GLY A 79 10.97 -10.69 0.73
N GLY A 80 12.22 -10.41 1.03
CA GLY A 80 12.63 -9.07 1.46
C GLY A 80 12.61 -8.05 0.32
N PRO A 81 12.53 -6.74 0.64
CA PRO A 81 12.37 -6.14 1.97
C PRO A 81 10.99 -6.36 2.63
N GLY A 82 9.94 -6.75 1.91
CA GLY A 82 8.63 -7.12 2.46
C GLY A 82 8.02 -6.02 3.34
N VAL A 83 7.61 -6.35 4.56
CA VAL A 83 7.02 -5.39 5.51
C VAL A 83 7.99 -4.26 5.91
N TYR A 84 9.28 -4.41 5.65
CA TYR A 84 10.32 -3.41 5.94
C TYR A 84 10.61 -2.48 4.75
N SER A 85 9.82 -2.55 3.67
CA SER A 85 10.09 -1.81 2.43
C SER A 85 10.28 -0.31 2.64
N ALA A 86 9.46 0.32 3.48
CA ALA A 86 9.53 1.76 3.74
C ALA A 86 10.75 2.20 4.57
N ARG A 87 11.39 1.27 5.28
CA ARG A 87 12.55 1.51 6.16
C ARG A 87 13.76 0.65 5.83
N PHE A 88 13.73 0.03 4.66
CA PHE A 88 14.83 -0.81 4.15
C PHE A 88 16.15 -0.03 4.09
N GLY A 89 17.19 -0.60 4.65
CA GLY A 89 18.49 0.04 4.76
C GLY A 89 18.64 1.01 5.94
N GLY A 90 17.60 1.14 6.79
CA GLY A 90 17.62 1.94 8.00
C GLY A 90 17.16 3.38 7.82
N GLU A 91 17.27 4.13 8.91
CA GLU A 91 16.93 5.55 8.93
C GLU A 91 17.92 6.37 8.10
N GLY A 92 17.43 7.47 7.52
CA GLY A 92 18.24 8.41 6.77
C GLY A 92 18.38 8.11 5.28
N LEU A 93 17.92 6.96 4.79
CA LEU A 93 17.81 6.70 3.36
C LEU A 93 16.51 7.28 2.80
N ASP A 94 16.62 7.96 1.66
CA ASP A 94 15.49 8.32 0.81
C ASP A 94 15.11 7.15 -0.13
N ASP A 95 14.11 7.35 -0.97
CA ASP A 95 13.68 6.33 -1.95
C ASP A 95 14.80 5.92 -2.89
N ILE A 96 15.62 6.88 -3.34
CA ILE A 96 16.76 6.63 -4.21
C ILE A 96 17.80 5.77 -3.50
N GLY A 97 18.13 6.08 -2.26
CA GLY A 97 19.04 5.30 -1.43
C GLY A 97 18.56 3.86 -1.26
N ARG A 98 17.26 3.67 -1.00
CA ARG A 98 16.65 2.34 -0.83
C ARG A 98 16.69 1.50 -2.10
N TYR A 99 16.27 2.02 -3.25
CA TYR A 99 16.30 1.21 -4.45
C TYR A 99 17.74 0.97 -4.97
N ARG A 100 18.68 1.89 -4.72
CA ARG A 100 20.10 1.65 -5.02
C ARG A 100 20.68 0.54 -4.15
N LEU A 101 20.36 0.50 -2.87
CA LEU A 101 20.74 -0.59 -1.99
C LEU A 101 20.18 -1.93 -2.48
N LEU A 102 18.89 -1.94 -2.89
CA LEU A 102 18.26 -3.12 -3.47
C LEU A 102 19.02 -3.59 -4.72
N LEU A 103 19.37 -2.69 -5.64
CA LEU A 103 20.13 -3.03 -6.84
C LEU A 103 21.52 -3.58 -6.53
N GLN A 104 22.20 -3.07 -5.49
CA GLN A 104 23.46 -3.63 -5.02
C GLN A 104 23.29 -5.07 -4.54
N MET A 105 22.28 -5.34 -3.74
CA MET A 105 21.98 -6.69 -3.23
C MET A 105 21.55 -7.65 -4.35
N MET A 106 20.97 -7.12 -5.41
CA MET A 106 20.58 -7.89 -6.60
C MET A 106 21.71 -8.08 -7.62
N HIS A 107 22.89 -7.52 -7.37
CA HIS A 107 24.04 -7.69 -8.26
C HIS A 107 24.43 -9.17 -8.37
N GLY A 108 24.50 -9.67 -9.60
CA GLY A 108 24.84 -11.07 -9.88
C GLY A 108 23.69 -12.06 -9.63
N GLN A 109 22.53 -11.63 -9.18
CA GLN A 109 21.36 -12.51 -8.99
C GLN A 109 20.70 -12.79 -10.36
N ALA A 110 20.62 -14.08 -10.71
CA ALA A 110 19.93 -14.53 -11.91
C ALA A 110 18.40 -14.49 -11.77
N ASP A 111 17.89 -14.85 -10.59
CA ASP A 111 16.47 -14.74 -10.27
C ASP A 111 16.15 -13.30 -9.85
N ARG A 112 15.40 -12.62 -10.69
CA ARG A 112 15.00 -11.23 -10.46
C ARG A 112 13.51 -11.07 -10.24
N ARG A 113 12.78 -12.17 -10.01
CA ARG A 113 11.34 -12.15 -9.76
C ARG A 113 11.03 -11.40 -8.48
N ALA A 114 10.01 -10.59 -8.55
CA ALA A 114 9.50 -9.81 -7.43
C ALA A 114 8.01 -9.56 -7.58
N HIS A 115 7.37 -9.18 -6.48
CA HIS A 115 6.00 -8.72 -6.53
C HIS A 115 5.82 -7.57 -5.53
N PHE A 116 4.92 -6.65 -5.84
CA PHE A 116 4.35 -5.76 -4.85
C PHE A 116 3.09 -6.39 -4.25
N HIS A 117 2.93 -6.22 -2.96
CA HIS A 117 1.76 -6.63 -2.22
C HIS A 117 1.22 -5.48 -1.39
N THR A 118 -0.09 -5.39 -1.24
CA THR A 118 -0.76 -4.51 -0.28
C THR A 118 -1.94 -5.22 0.36
N THR A 119 -2.16 -4.96 1.64
CA THR A 119 -3.40 -5.29 2.35
C THR A 119 -4.09 -4.00 2.76
N ILE A 120 -5.37 -3.90 2.48
CA ILE A 120 -6.24 -2.81 2.96
C ILE A 120 -7.14 -3.39 4.04
N THR A 121 -7.18 -2.72 5.18
CA THR A 121 -8.00 -3.14 6.34
C THR A 121 -8.92 -2.02 6.76
N CYS A 122 -10.18 -2.33 7.00
CA CYS A 122 -11.12 -1.47 7.71
C CYS A 122 -11.48 -2.09 9.06
N ALA A 123 -11.27 -1.35 10.14
CA ALA A 123 -11.71 -1.72 11.48
C ALA A 123 -12.91 -0.87 11.89
N PHE A 124 -13.96 -1.51 12.35
CA PHE A 124 -15.20 -0.87 12.79
C PHE A 124 -15.31 -0.83 14.32
N PRO A 125 -15.98 0.19 14.90
CA PRO A 125 -16.20 0.27 16.35
C PRO A 125 -17.01 -0.88 16.94
N ASN A 126 -17.80 -1.58 16.12
CA ASN A 126 -18.56 -2.78 16.55
C ASN A 126 -17.70 -4.05 16.67
N GLY A 127 -16.42 -3.98 16.27
CA GLY A 127 -15.49 -5.09 16.29
C GLY A 127 -15.30 -5.80 14.92
N ASP A 128 -16.10 -5.46 13.93
CA ASP A 128 -15.96 -6.04 12.59
C ASP A 128 -14.67 -5.56 11.92
N VAL A 129 -14.11 -6.42 11.08
CA VAL A 129 -12.90 -6.14 10.31
C VAL A 129 -13.10 -6.64 8.88
N LEU A 130 -12.82 -5.76 7.91
CA LEU A 130 -12.74 -6.13 6.50
C LEU A 130 -11.28 -6.05 6.05
N GLN A 131 -10.82 -7.02 5.26
CA GLN A 131 -9.48 -7.01 4.67
C GLN A 131 -9.54 -7.50 3.23
N ASP A 132 -8.81 -6.82 2.36
CA ASP A 132 -8.60 -7.22 0.98
C ASP A 132 -7.16 -6.99 0.57
N ASP A 133 -6.66 -7.87 -0.28
CA ASP A 133 -5.29 -7.85 -0.78
C ASP A 133 -5.24 -7.50 -2.26
N GLY A 134 -4.09 -6.98 -2.68
CA GLY A 134 -3.74 -6.81 -4.07
C GLY A 134 -2.27 -7.09 -4.31
N GLU A 135 -1.98 -7.72 -5.44
CA GLU A 135 -0.64 -8.12 -5.79
C GLU A 135 -0.37 -7.90 -7.28
N VAL A 136 0.86 -7.53 -7.62
CA VAL A 136 1.34 -7.45 -8.99
C VAL A 136 2.72 -8.06 -9.10
N GLU A 137 2.88 -9.01 -10.02
CA GLU A 137 4.16 -9.65 -10.31
C GLU A 137 4.99 -8.83 -11.30
N GLY A 138 6.29 -8.90 -11.15
CA GLY A 138 7.25 -8.27 -12.01
C GLY A 138 8.67 -8.76 -11.76
N THR A 139 9.64 -7.98 -12.19
CA THR A 139 11.06 -8.26 -11.99
C THR A 139 11.81 -7.02 -11.55
N ILE A 140 12.93 -7.21 -10.88
CA ILE A 140 13.83 -6.10 -10.54
C ILE A 140 14.68 -5.75 -11.77
N ALA A 141 14.57 -4.52 -12.23
CA ALA A 141 15.37 -3.99 -13.33
C ALA A 141 16.86 -3.92 -12.95
N PHE A 142 17.75 -3.88 -13.95
CA PHE A 142 19.18 -3.76 -13.72
C PHE A 142 19.62 -2.32 -13.38
N ALA A 143 18.84 -1.35 -13.81
CA ALA A 143 19.04 0.06 -13.54
C ALA A 143 17.70 0.78 -13.39
N PRO A 144 17.64 1.91 -12.66
CA PRO A 144 16.40 2.67 -12.53
C PRO A 144 16.01 3.30 -13.87
N MET A 145 14.71 3.26 -14.18
CA MET A 145 14.13 3.87 -15.37
C MET A 145 12.81 4.55 -15.02
N GLY A 146 12.63 5.77 -15.54
CA GLY A 146 11.41 6.56 -15.31
C GLY A 146 11.50 7.45 -14.07
N GLU A 147 10.57 8.40 -14.00
CA GLU A 147 10.55 9.44 -12.96
C GLU A 147 9.20 9.56 -12.25
N ASN A 148 8.19 8.80 -12.69
CA ASN A 148 6.86 8.84 -12.09
C ASN A 148 6.81 7.97 -10.82
N GLY A 149 5.77 8.19 -10.02
CA GLY A 149 5.52 7.40 -8.83
C GLY A 149 6.45 7.71 -7.67
N PHE A 150 6.79 6.70 -6.88
CA PHE A 150 7.59 6.82 -5.67
C PHE A 150 8.20 5.45 -5.28
N GLY A 151 9.03 5.44 -4.24
CA GLY A 151 9.60 4.23 -3.68
C GLY A 151 10.45 3.44 -4.69
N TYR A 152 10.13 2.18 -4.88
CA TYR A 152 10.86 1.26 -5.76
C TYR A 152 10.37 1.29 -7.21
N ASP A 153 9.44 2.16 -7.57
CA ASP A 153 8.84 2.21 -8.91
C ASP A 153 9.86 2.26 -10.06
N PRO A 154 11.00 2.99 -9.95
CA PRO A 154 12.01 3.03 -11.01
C PRO A 154 12.71 1.70 -11.28
N VAL A 155 12.67 0.76 -10.35
CA VAL A 155 13.37 -0.54 -10.47
C VAL A 155 12.43 -1.74 -10.54
N PHE A 156 11.12 -1.52 -10.45
CA PHE A 156 10.12 -2.57 -10.60
C PHE A 156 9.61 -2.63 -12.05
N PHE A 157 10.07 -3.64 -12.78
CA PHE A 157 9.75 -3.83 -14.19
C PHE A 157 8.56 -4.76 -14.36
N VAL A 158 7.59 -4.34 -15.18
CA VAL A 158 6.41 -5.11 -15.54
C VAL A 158 6.58 -5.69 -16.95
N PRO A 159 6.82 -6.98 -17.10
CA PRO A 159 7.15 -7.58 -18.39
C PRO A 159 6.10 -7.33 -19.47
N ASP A 160 4.82 -7.47 -19.14
CA ASP A 160 3.71 -7.28 -20.10
C ASP A 160 3.63 -5.86 -20.66
N LYS A 161 4.05 -4.87 -19.89
CA LYS A 161 4.10 -3.47 -20.30
C LYS A 161 5.44 -3.08 -20.91
N ARG A 162 6.49 -3.89 -20.72
CA ARG A 162 7.88 -3.59 -21.07
C ARG A 162 8.38 -2.26 -20.51
N LYS A 163 7.92 -1.92 -19.31
CA LYS A 163 8.19 -0.67 -18.60
C LYS A 163 8.33 -0.93 -17.10
N THR A 164 9.08 -0.07 -16.43
CA THR A 164 9.02 0.02 -14.97
C THR A 164 7.75 0.77 -14.55
N PHE A 165 7.35 0.64 -13.29
CA PHE A 165 6.23 1.42 -12.74
C PHE A 165 6.47 2.94 -12.89
N ALA A 166 7.71 3.40 -12.75
CA ALA A 166 8.06 4.81 -12.92
C ALA A 166 7.98 5.31 -14.37
N GLN A 167 7.87 4.42 -15.35
CA GLN A 167 7.67 4.76 -16.77
C GLN A 167 6.19 4.75 -17.18
N LEU A 168 5.29 4.35 -16.28
CA LEU A 168 3.85 4.37 -16.50
C LEU A 168 3.24 5.69 -16.05
N SER A 169 2.13 6.10 -16.68
CA SER A 169 1.29 7.16 -16.14
C SER A 169 0.61 6.71 -14.85
N ALA A 170 0.08 7.64 -14.08
CA ALA A 170 -0.67 7.32 -12.86
C ALA A 170 -1.88 6.41 -13.16
N GLU A 171 -2.58 6.67 -14.26
CA GLU A 171 -3.73 5.90 -14.73
C GLU A 171 -3.33 4.50 -15.17
N GLU A 172 -2.28 4.36 -15.97
CA GLU A 172 -1.74 3.06 -16.41
C GLU A 172 -1.29 2.21 -15.21
N LYS A 173 -0.61 2.82 -14.23
CA LYS A 173 -0.19 2.15 -13.01
C LYS A 173 -1.39 1.71 -12.16
N ALA A 174 -2.39 2.56 -11.97
CA ALA A 174 -3.57 2.26 -11.16
C ALA A 174 -4.36 1.05 -11.68
N GLU A 175 -4.38 0.83 -13.00
CA GLU A 175 -5.06 -0.32 -13.61
C GLU A 175 -4.46 -1.66 -13.21
N ILE A 176 -3.14 -1.72 -13.06
CA ILE A 176 -2.39 -2.98 -12.88
C ILE A 176 -1.75 -3.14 -11.51
N SER A 177 -1.61 -2.06 -10.74
CA SER A 177 -0.87 -2.07 -9.48
C SER A 177 -1.56 -2.90 -8.40
N HIS A 178 -0.76 -3.35 -7.44
CA HIS A 178 -1.22 -3.99 -6.21
C HIS A 178 -2.27 -3.16 -5.48
N ARG A 179 -2.03 -1.85 -5.31
CA ARG A 179 -2.96 -0.94 -4.64
C ARG A 179 -4.25 -0.77 -5.44
N GLY A 180 -4.18 -0.57 -6.74
CA GLY A 180 -5.36 -0.48 -7.59
C GLY A 180 -6.24 -1.73 -7.51
N LYS A 181 -5.63 -2.91 -7.52
CA LYS A 181 -6.33 -4.20 -7.36
C LYS A 181 -6.98 -4.32 -5.98
N ALA A 182 -6.23 -4.05 -4.91
CA ALA A 182 -6.73 -4.11 -3.54
C ALA A 182 -7.88 -3.11 -3.31
N LEU A 183 -7.78 -1.88 -3.82
CA LEU A 183 -8.83 -0.87 -3.69
C LEU A 183 -10.12 -1.26 -4.40
N ARG A 184 -10.02 -1.88 -5.59
CA ARG A 184 -11.21 -2.38 -6.30
C ARG A 184 -11.88 -3.53 -5.55
N ALA A 185 -11.10 -4.47 -5.04
CA ALA A 185 -11.62 -5.55 -4.21
C ALA A 185 -12.27 -5.02 -2.93
N PHE A 186 -11.59 -4.16 -2.21
CA PHE A 186 -12.06 -3.55 -0.98
C PHE A 186 -13.34 -2.73 -1.18
N LYS A 187 -13.46 -2.00 -2.29
CA LYS A 187 -14.69 -1.26 -2.62
C LYS A 187 -15.91 -2.19 -2.71
N GLU A 188 -15.79 -3.34 -3.35
CA GLU A 188 -16.88 -4.32 -3.45
C GLU A 188 -17.18 -4.96 -2.09
N THR A 189 -16.18 -5.32 -1.32
CA THR A 189 -16.34 -5.85 0.05
C THR A 189 -17.05 -4.84 0.95
N LEU A 190 -16.61 -3.58 0.94
CA LEU A 190 -17.22 -2.52 1.74
C LEU A 190 -18.66 -2.22 1.31
N LYS A 191 -18.93 -2.20 0.01
CA LYS A 191 -20.27 -2.03 -0.55
C LYS A 191 -21.25 -3.09 -0.02
N ASN A 192 -20.83 -4.36 -0.05
CA ASN A 192 -21.65 -5.47 0.45
C ASN A 192 -21.88 -5.34 1.96
N TYR A 193 -20.84 -5.04 2.72
CA TYR A 193 -20.95 -4.80 4.16
C TYR A 193 -21.95 -3.69 4.50
N LEU A 194 -21.87 -2.55 3.80
CA LEU A 194 -22.78 -1.43 4.00
C LEU A 194 -24.23 -1.79 3.67
N ALA A 195 -24.47 -2.62 2.65
CA ALA A 195 -25.80 -3.08 2.29
C ALA A 195 -26.43 -4.01 3.35
N GLU A 196 -25.61 -4.79 4.05
CA GLU A 196 -26.07 -5.70 5.11
C GLU A 196 -26.31 -5.00 6.47
N HIS A 197 -25.74 -3.80 6.65
CA HIS A 197 -25.76 -3.08 7.93
C HIS A 197 -26.50 -1.72 7.86
N GLN A 198 -27.36 -1.54 6.84
CA GLN A 198 -28.25 -0.37 6.72
C GLN A 198 -29.54 -0.52 7.49
#